data_8c7e60e504b11eca006db3989be4da22
#
_entry.id   8c7e60e504b11eca006db3989be4da22
#
_cell.length_a   1.000
_cell.length_b   1.000
_cell.length_c   1.000
_cell.angle_alpha   90.00
_cell.angle_beta   90.00
_cell.angle_gamma   90.00
#
_symmetry.space_group_name_H-M   'P 1'
#
loop_
_entity.id
_entity.type
_entity.pdbx_description
1 polymer ?
#
loop_
_entity_poly.entity_id
_entity_poly.type
_entity_poly.pdbx_seq_one_letter_code
_entity_poly.pdbx_strand_id
1 'polypeptide(L)' 'MKAGDLVMWNGKLVVITEVYESKCWRTDEKGKQVNWGAIPYEPFARILFEGSVRGVPQADLVIIDETR' A
#
# COMPACT_ATOMS: atom_id res chain seq x y z
N MET A 1 -7.71 6.59 -5.85
CA MET A 1 -6.32 6.19 -6.13
C MET A 1 -6.33 5.17 -7.23
N LYS A 2 -5.49 5.35 -8.23
CA LYS A 2 -5.49 4.48 -9.39
C LYS A 2 -4.12 4.47 -10.03
N ALA A 3 -3.91 3.54 -10.95
CA ALA A 3 -2.65 3.45 -11.67
C ALA A 3 -2.37 4.78 -12.39
N GLY A 4 -1.13 5.23 -12.31
CA GLY A 4 -0.71 6.49 -12.89
C GLY A 4 -0.71 7.64 -11.91
N ASP A 5 -1.31 7.47 -10.75
CA ASP A 5 -1.33 8.54 -9.76
C ASP A 5 0.04 8.68 -9.11
N LEU A 6 0.38 9.92 -8.77
CA LEU A 6 1.58 10.20 -8.00
C LEU A 6 1.20 10.35 -6.54
N VAL A 7 1.94 9.67 -5.69
CA VAL A 7 1.69 9.70 -4.24
C VAL A 7 3.03 9.74 -3.52
N MET A 8 2.98 10.04 -2.23
CA MET A 8 4.16 10.00 -1.38
C MET A 8 4.16 8.70 -0.60
N TRP A 9 5.31 8.05 -0.56
CA TRP A 9 5.50 6.86 0.23
C TRP A 9 6.80 7.00 0.99
N ASN A 10 6.70 6.93 2.32
CA ASN A 10 7.87 7.00 3.17
C ASN A 10 8.70 8.26 2.88
N GLY A 11 8.02 9.37 2.62
CA GLY A 11 8.67 10.63 2.34
C GLY A 11 9.20 10.79 0.94
N LYS A 12 8.89 9.85 0.05
CA LYS A 12 9.40 9.89 -1.32
C LYS A 12 8.26 9.86 -2.32
N LEU A 13 8.47 10.51 -3.43
CA LEU A 13 7.47 10.56 -4.49
C LEU A 13 7.55 9.29 -5.31
N VAL A 14 6.43 8.61 -5.45
CA VAL A 14 6.36 7.37 -6.20
C VAL A 14 5.12 7.40 -7.11
N VAL A 15 5.11 6.54 -8.11
CA VAL A 15 3.98 6.43 -9.00
C VAL A 15 3.31 5.08 -8.79
N ILE A 16 1.98 5.07 -8.79
CA ILE A 16 1.21 3.85 -8.65
C ILE A 16 1.14 3.17 -10.01
N THR A 17 1.55 1.91 -10.04
CA THR A 17 1.47 1.15 -11.28
C THR A 17 0.25 0.24 -11.33
N GLU A 18 -0.30 -0.11 -10.15
CA GLU A 18 -1.45 -0.99 -10.09
C GLU A 18 -2.10 -0.83 -8.73
N VAL A 19 -3.42 -0.99 -8.68
CA VAL A 19 -4.14 -1.04 -7.40
C VAL A 19 -4.84 -2.39 -7.32
N TYR A 20 -4.89 -2.94 -6.10
CA TYR A 20 -5.48 -4.25 -5.89
C TYR A 20 -5.84 -4.40 -4.42
N GLU A 21 -6.48 -5.50 -4.08
CA GLU A 21 -6.81 -5.79 -2.69
C GLU A 21 -6.01 -7.00 -2.23
N SER A 22 -5.57 -6.96 -1.00
CA SER A 22 -4.79 -8.05 -0.44
C SER A 22 -4.96 -8.07 1.06
N LYS A 23 -4.55 -9.16 1.66
CA LYS A 23 -4.54 -9.24 3.12
C LYS A 23 -3.17 -8.85 3.61
N CYS A 24 -3.15 -8.02 4.65
CA CYS A 24 -1.91 -7.60 5.25
C CYS A 24 -1.62 -8.50 6.44
N TRP A 25 -0.58 -9.28 6.34
CA TRP A 25 -0.20 -10.17 7.43
C TRP A 25 0.50 -9.37 8.51
N ARG A 26 -0.04 -9.42 9.71
CA ARG A 26 0.58 -8.75 10.84
C ARG A 26 0.61 -9.70 12.01
N THR A 27 1.71 -9.74 12.73
CA THR A 27 1.77 -10.44 13.98
C THR A 27 1.28 -9.51 15.06
N ASP A 28 0.51 -10.07 15.97
CA ASP A 28 0.07 -9.31 17.08
C ASP A 28 1.26 -9.06 18.01
N GLU A 29 1.14 -8.09 18.90
CA GLU A 29 2.22 -7.70 19.78
C GLU A 29 2.71 -8.85 20.66
N LYS A 30 1.85 -9.79 20.91
CA LYS A 30 2.20 -10.92 21.76
C LYS A 30 2.75 -12.09 20.97
N GLY A 31 2.93 -11.90 19.69
CA GLY A 31 3.46 -12.96 18.85
C GLY A 31 2.49 -14.05 18.51
N LYS A 32 1.22 -13.84 18.74
CA LYS A 32 0.22 -14.85 18.40
C LYS A 32 0.02 -14.90 16.91
N GLN A 33 -0.20 -16.09 16.42
CA GLN A 33 -0.54 -16.23 15.02
C GLN A 33 -1.91 -15.63 14.77
N VAL A 34 -2.00 -14.89 13.69
CA VAL A 34 -3.27 -14.30 13.30
C VAL A 34 -4.02 -15.33 12.45
N ASN A 35 -5.31 -15.45 12.69
CA ASN A 35 -6.13 -16.32 11.87
C ASN A 35 -6.26 -15.68 10.49
N TRP A 36 -5.62 -16.29 9.51
CA TRP A 36 -5.59 -15.75 8.15
C TRP A 36 -7.00 -15.52 7.60
N GLY A 37 -7.91 -16.43 7.91
CA GLY A 37 -9.27 -16.29 7.41
C GLY A 37 -10.04 -15.14 8.02
N ALA A 38 -9.61 -14.63 9.17
CA ALA A 38 -10.28 -13.52 9.84
C ALA A 38 -9.72 -12.16 9.44
N ILE A 39 -8.65 -12.14 8.66
CA ILE A 39 -8.03 -10.89 8.24
C ILE A 39 -8.81 -10.35 7.03
N PRO A 40 -9.33 -9.14 7.12
CA PRO A 40 -10.06 -8.59 5.97
C PRO A 40 -9.09 -8.17 4.86
N TYR A 41 -9.62 -8.10 3.66
CA TYR A 41 -8.85 -7.54 2.55
C TYR A 41 -8.70 -6.05 2.76
N GLU A 42 -7.54 -5.54 2.38
CA GLU A 42 -7.25 -4.13 2.46
C GLU A 42 -6.83 -3.64 1.09
N PRO A 43 -7.08 -2.38 0.77
CA PRO A 43 -6.59 -1.84 -0.50
C PRO A 43 -5.07 -1.71 -0.47
N PHE A 44 -4.45 -2.22 -1.51
CA PHE A 44 -3.01 -2.16 -1.71
C PHE A 44 -2.73 -1.47 -3.03
N ALA A 45 -1.51 -1.06 -3.21
CA ALA A 45 -1.06 -0.49 -4.47
C ALA A 45 0.35 -0.97 -4.77
N ARG A 46 0.63 -1.20 -6.02
CA ARG A 46 2.01 -1.42 -6.45
C ARG A 46 2.56 -0.07 -6.86
N ILE A 47 3.73 0.24 -6.34
CA ILE A 47 4.38 1.51 -6.62
C ILE A 47 5.72 1.24 -7.26
N LEU A 48 6.13 2.17 -8.11
CA LEU A 48 7.45 2.12 -8.71
C LEU A 48 8.36 3.03 -7.88
N PHE A 49 9.41 2.43 -7.32
CA PHE A 49 10.32 3.13 -6.45
C PHE A 49 11.75 2.71 -6.76
N GLU A 50 12.56 3.66 -7.19
CA GLU A 50 13.96 3.43 -7.50
C GLU A 50 14.16 2.26 -8.47
N GLY A 51 13.31 2.18 -9.47
CA GLY A 51 13.44 1.15 -10.48
C GLY A 51 12.85 -0.20 -10.09
N SER A 52 12.25 -0.29 -8.90
CA SER A 52 11.66 -1.54 -8.42
C SER A 52 10.18 -1.33 -8.15
N VAL A 53 9.42 -2.40 -8.32
CA VAL A 53 8.00 -2.37 -8.02
C VAL A 53 7.78 -2.98 -6.63
N ARG A 54 7.04 -2.29 -5.79
CA ARG A 54 6.73 -2.74 -4.44
C ARG A 54 5.24 -2.71 -4.21
N GLY A 55 4.75 -3.71 -3.48
CA GLY A 55 3.35 -3.72 -3.07
C GLY A 55 3.25 -3.18 -1.65
N VAL A 56 2.44 -2.15 -1.47
CA VAL A 56 2.28 -1.51 -0.16
C VAL A 56 0.81 -1.25 0.11
N PRO A 57 0.41 -1.22 1.38
CA PRO A 57 -0.97 -0.84 1.70
C PRO A 57 -1.22 0.61 1.31
N GLN A 58 -2.39 0.87 0.78
CA GLN A 58 -2.71 2.25 0.40
C GLN A 58 -2.71 3.17 1.62
N ALA A 59 -2.94 2.62 2.80
CA ALA A 59 -2.92 3.41 4.02
C ALA A 59 -1.54 4.03 4.29
N ASP A 60 -0.48 3.44 3.73
CA ASP A 60 0.86 3.96 3.90
C ASP A 60 1.19 5.05 2.87
N LEU A 61 0.28 5.32 1.96
CA LEU A 61 0.51 6.31 0.91
C LEU A 61 -0.19 7.61 1.27
N VAL A 62 0.46 8.71 0.91
CA VAL A 62 -0.13 10.03 1.11
C VAL A 62 -0.47 10.58 -0.26
N ILE A 63 -1.73 10.86 -0.47
CA ILE A 63 -2.19 11.42 -1.73
C ILE A 63 -1.72 12.85 -1.82
N ILE A 64 -1.06 13.18 -2.92
CA ILE A 64 -0.63 14.52 -3.16
C ILE A 64 -1.84 15.26 -3.71
N ASP A 65 -2.28 16.26 -2.99
CA ASP A 65 -3.43 17.02 -3.42
C ASP A 65 -3.01 17.94 -4.54
N GLU A 66 -3.46 17.61 -5.66
CA GLU A 66 -3.14 18.37 -6.83
C GLU A 66 -4.17 19.39 -7.15
N THR A 67 -4.72 19.96 -6.18
CA THR A 67 -5.82 20.88 -6.34
C THR A 67 -5.89 21.49 -7.73
N ARG A 68 -7.01 21.43 -8.32
CA ARG A 68 -7.19 21.93 -9.69
C ARG A 68 -8.02 23.16 -9.69
#